data_140063d19ca32d2f8ae736a10de20d73
#
_entry.id   140063d19ca32d2f8ae736a10de20d73
#
_cell.length_a   1.000
_cell.length_b   1.000
_cell.length_c   1.000
_cell.angle_alpha   90.00
_cell.angle_beta   90.00
_cell.angle_gamma   90.00
#
_symmetry.space_group_name_H-M   'P 1'
#
loop_
_entity.id
_entity.type
_entity.pdbx_description
1 polymer ?
#
loop_
_entity_poly.entity_id
_entity_poly.type
_entity_poly.pdbx_seq_one_letter_code
_entity_poly.pdbx_strand_id
1 'polypeptide(L)'
;MSSTAPTSPQPSPAPERGGAPASLSDVTASDSALRRFLHGLPGVDAVGLEARAVSLGTRSIKTTAKAYAIDLAISMVDLTTLEGADTPGKVRALGAKAVRPDPSDRTAPAAAAVCVYPDMVATAKEAVAGSTVKVASVATAFPAGRAPLAVKLADVREAVAAGADEIDMVIDRGAFLAGNYRKVFDEITAVKETCGTSARLKVIFETGELSTYDNIRRASWLGMLAGADFIKTSTGKVAVNATPANTLLMLEAVRDFRAQTGVQVGVKPAGGIRTTKDAIKFLVLVNETVGEDWLDNHWFRFGASSLLNDLLMQRQKLATGRYSGPDYVTVD
;
A
#
# COMPACT_ATOMS: atom_id res chain seq x y z
N MET A 1 -58.73 -34.05 40.34
CA MET A 1 -58.46 -32.74 39.76
C MET A 1 -57.01 -32.75 39.31
N SER A 2 -56.77 -33.06 38.02
CA SER A 2 -55.43 -33.13 37.43
C SER A 2 -55.07 -31.76 36.84
N SER A 3 -54.01 -31.16 37.36
CA SER A 3 -53.48 -29.89 36.87
C SER A 3 -52.45 -30.17 35.76
N THR A 4 -52.78 -29.80 34.56
CA THR A 4 -51.81 -29.78 33.43
C THR A 4 -51.07 -28.44 33.42
N ALA A 5 -49.74 -28.45 33.61
CA ALA A 5 -48.86 -27.30 33.46
C ALA A 5 -48.71 -26.93 31.96
N PRO A 6 -48.59 -25.65 31.61
CA PRO A 6 -48.38 -25.24 30.22
C PRO A 6 -46.94 -25.51 29.77
N THR A 7 -46.83 -26.17 28.62
CA THR A 7 -45.54 -26.40 27.91
C THR A 7 -45.01 -25.07 27.35
N SER A 8 -43.80 -24.74 27.72
CA SER A 8 -43.04 -23.60 27.17
C SER A 8 -42.75 -23.83 25.67
N PRO A 9 -42.82 -22.80 24.81
CA PRO A 9 -42.48 -22.93 23.40
C PRO A 9 -40.98 -23.20 23.22
N GLN A 10 -40.61 -24.17 22.41
CA GLN A 10 -39.26 -24.46 22.02
C GLN A 10 -38.69 -23.28 21.21
N PRO A 11 -37.41 -22.88 21.38
CA PRO A 11 -36.78 -21.88 20.56
C PRO A 11 -36.65 -22.38 19.12
N SER A 12 -36.97 -21.50 18.18
CA SER A 12 -36.78 -21.74 16.74
C SER A 12 -35.30 -22.08 16.44
N PRO A 13 -35.02 -23.00 15.51
CA PRO A 13 -33.64 -23.29 15.13
C PRO A 13 -32.97 -22.04 14.56
N ALA A 14 -31.76 -21.77 15.02
CA ALA A 14 -30.92 -20.70 14.49
C ALA A 14 -30.72 -20.91 12.97
N PRO A 15 -30.65 -19.83 12.18
CA PRO A 15 -30.40 -19.94 10.75
C PRO A 15 -29.06 -20.66 10.52
N GLU A 16 -29.06 -21.69 9.69
CA GLU A 16 -27.88 -22.41 9.27
C GLU A 16 -26.87 -21.41 8.71
N ARG A 17 -25.71 -21.31 9.35
CA ARG A 17 -24.59 -20.54 8.84
C ARG A 17 -24.14 -21.18 7.53
N GLY A 18 -24.15 -20.36 6.50
CA GLY A 18 -23.89 -20.71 5.11
C GLY A 18 -22.72 -21.66 4.90
N GLY A 19 -22.82 -22.38 3.80
CA GLY A 19 -21.90 -23.39 3.34
C GLY A 19 -20.42 -23.00 3.39
N ALA A 20 -19.53 -23.97 3.28
CA ALA A 20 -18.08 -23.78 3.27
C ALA A 20 -17.67 -22.56 2.39
N PRO A 21 -16.69 -21.76 2.83
CA PRO A 21 -16.27 -20.60 2.05
C PRO A 21 -15.93 -21.04 0.63
N ALA A 22 -16.54 -20.36 -0.37
CA ALA A 22 -16.26 -20.61 -1.78
C ALA A 22 -14.74 -20.54 -2.01
N SER A 23 -14.19 -21.47 -2.79
CA SER A 23 -12.78 -21.42 -3.13
C SER A 23 -12.49 -20.10 -3.89
N LEU A 24 -11.25 -19.60 -3.81
CA LEU A 24 -10.89 -18.36 -4.54
C LEU A 24 -11.14 -18.49 -6.04
N SER A 25 -10.97 -19.70 -6.60
CA SER A 25 -11.31 -20.00 -8.01
C SER A 25 -12.80 -19.81 -8.29
N ASP A 26 -13.68 -20.20 -7.38
CA ASP A 26 -15.13 -20.05 -7.55
C ASP A 26 -15.54 -18.57 -7.50
N VAL A 27 -14.91 -17.77 -6.63
CA VAL A 27 -15.17 -16.32 -6.51
C VAL A 27 -14.81 -15.59 -7.81
N THR A 28 -13.74 -15.97 -8.47
CA THR A 28 -13.23 -15.30 -9.67
C THR A 28 -13.68 -15.94 -10.99
N ALA A 29 -14.44 -17.05 -10.95
CA ALA A 29 -14.86 -17.82 -12.13
C ALA A 29 -15.77 -17.05 -13.11
N SER A 30 -16.55 -16.07 -12.63
CA SER A 30 -17.43 -15.26 -13.47
C SER A 30 -17.61 -13.84 -12.91
N ASP A 31 -18.08 -12.91 -13.76
CA ASP A 31 -18.46 -11.55 -13.31
C ASP A 31 -19.52 -11.58 -12.20
N SER A 32 -20.53 -12.45 -12.34
CA SER A 32 -21.59 -12.56 -11.34
C SER A 32 -21.11 -13.12 -10.01
N ALA A 33 -20.16 -14.07 -10.02
CA ALA A 33 -19.55 -14.61 -8.80
C ALA A 33 -18.68 -13.55 -8.11
N LEU A 34 -17.81 -12.88 -8.87
CA LEU A 34 -16.96 -11.80 -8.36
C LEU A 34 -17.79 -10.65 -7.77
N ARG A 35 -18.81 -10.20 -8.49
CA ARG A 35 -19.73 -9.15 -8.04
C ARG A 35 -20.47 -9.54 -6.76
N ARG A 36 -21.01 -10.77 -6.71
CA ARG A 36 -21.69 -11.29 -5.52
C ARG A 36 -20.77 -11.32 -4.31
N PHE A 37 -19.52 -11.77 -4.49
CA PHE A 37 -18.54 -11.79 -3.42
C PHE A 37 -18.23 -10.38 -2.92
N LEU A 38 -17.89 -9.44 -3.81
CA LEU A 38 -17.50 -8.07 -3.45
C LEU A 38 -18.65 -7.30 -2.76
N HIS A 39 -19.90 -7.53 -3.18
CA HIS A 39 -21.06 -6.93 -2.52
C HIS A 39 -21.49 -7.67 -1.25
N GLY A 40 -21.06 -8.92 -1.08
CA GLY A 40 -21.28 -9.71 0.13
C GLY A 40 -20.26 -9.44 1.24
N LEU A 41 -19.22 -8.65 0.98
CA LEU A 41 -18.27 -8.23 2.01
C LEU A 41 -19.01 -7.42 3.09
N PRO A 42 -18.65 -7.58 4.39
CA PRO A 42 -19.25 -6.80 5.47
C PRO A 42 -19.15 -5.30 5.19
N GLY A 43 -20.22 -4.55 5.46
CA GLY A 43 -20.22 -3.10 5.40
C GLY A 43 -19.22 -2.49 6.37
N VAL A 44 -18.67 -1.33 6.02
CA VAL A 44 -17.71 -0.62 6.86
C VAL A 44 -18.44 0.35 7.80
N ASP A 45 -18.30 0.15 9.10
CA ASP A 45 -18.67 1.17 10.09
C ASP A 45 -17.68 2.35 9.99
N ALA A 46 -18.06 3.37 9.22
CA ALA A 46 -17.21 4.52 8.95
C ALA A 46 -16.87 5.30 10.24
N VAL A 47 -17.84 5.45 11.14
CA VAL A 47 -17.65 6.17 12.42
C VAL A 47 -16.68 5.40 13.30
N GLY A 48 -16.89 4.10 13.47
CA GLY A 48 -16.00 3.25 14.25
C GLY A 48 -14.61 3.13 13.65
N LEU A 49 -14.46 3.08 12.31
CA LEU A 49 -13.18 3.07 11.63
C LEU A 49 -12.37 4.34 11.91
N GLU A 50 -12.99 5.51 11.75
CA GLU A 50 -12.34 6.79 12.01
C GLU A 50 -11.98 6.95 13.48
N ALA A 51 -12.88 6.59 14.38
CA ALA A 51 -12.63 6.62 15.82
C ALA A 51 -11.43 5.73 16.22
N ARG A 52 -11.32 4.50 15.65
CA ARG A 52 -10.18 3.62 15.88
C ARG A 52 -8.89 4.20 15.30
N ALA A 53 -8.92 4.75 14.09
CA ALA A 53 -7.75 5.38 13.47
C ALA A 53 -7.23 6.56 14.31
N VAL A 54 -8.13 7.41 14.81
CA VAL A 54 -7.79 8.51 15.72
C VAL A 54 -7.21 7.98 17.03
N SER A 55 -7.86 7.01 17.67
CA SER A 55 -7.39 6.41 18.93
C SER A 55 -5.99 5.82 18.80
N LEU A 56 -5.73 5.03 17.76
CA LEU A 56 -4.40 4.46 17.50
C LEU A 56 -3.36 5.56 17.24
N GLY A 57 -3.74 6.62 16.54
CA GLY A 57 -2.88 7.78 16.26
C GLY A 57 -2.50 8.61 17.50
N THR A 58 -3.15 8.42 18.65
CA THR A 58 -2.77 9.08 19.92
C THR A 58 -1.65 8.35 20.66
N ARG A 59 -1.37 7.10 20.30
CA ARG A 59 -0.30 6.34 20.95
C ARG A 59 1.05 6.98 20.69
N SER A 60 1.86 7.09 21.75
CA SER A 60 3.21 7.64 21.66
C SER A 60 4.25 6.58 22.02
N ILE A 61 5.30 6.50 21.20
CA ILE A 61 6.48 5.72 21.51
C ILE A 61 7.62 6.64 21.92
N LYS A 62 8.48 6.19 22.83
CA LYS A 62 9.54 7.02 23.44
C LYS A 62 10.87 6.28 23.39
N THR A 63 11.94 7.04 23.60
CA THR A 63 13.30 6.54 23.77
C THR A 63 13.77 5.57 22.67
N THR A 64 14.23 4.39 23.04
CA THR A 64 14.76 3.37 22.12
C THR A 64 13.73 2.89 21.10
N ALA A 65 12.46 2.73 21.48
CA ALA A 65 11.41 2.38 20.56
C ALA A 65 11.19 3.45 19.47
N LYS A 66 11.34 4.74 19.81
CA LYS A 66 11.25 5.82 18.83
C LYS A 66 12.44 5.79 17.87
N ALA A 67 13.65 5.56 18.36
CA ALA A 67 14.85 5.45 17.51
C ALA A 67 14.71 4.29 16.52
N TYR A 68 14.31 3.11 17.02
CA TYR A 68 14.02 1.95 16.18
C TYR A 68 12.94 2.23 15.12
N ALA A 69 11.83 2.87 15.50
CA ALA A 69 10.75 3.19 14.57
C ALA A 69 11.17 4.19 13.49
N ILE A 70 12.09 5.11 13.78
CA ILE A 70 12.64 6.02 12.78
C ILE A 70 13.49 5.24 11.76
N ASP A 71 14.40 4.39 12.23
CA ASP A 71 15.23 3.57 11.34
C ASP A 71 14.38 2.60 10.52
N LEU A 72 13.37 1.98 11.13
CA LEU A 72 12.40 1.15 10.44
C LEU A 72 11.63 1.95 9.37
N ALA A 73 11.15 3.15 9.70
CA ALA A 73 10.46 3.99 8.73
C ALA A 73 11.37 4.37 7.55
N ILE A 74 12.66 4.71 7.78
CA ILE A 74 13.63 4.98 6.71
C ILE A 74 13.74 3.76 5.79
N SER A 75 13.93 2.56 6.35
CA SER A 75 14.05 1.32 5.59
C SER A 75 12.81 0.92 4.79
N MET A 76 11.65 1.57 5.06
CA MET A 76 10.36 1.33 4.39
C MET A 76 10.01 2.42 3.36
N VAL A 77 10.84 3.46 3.17
CA VAL A 77 10.53 4.53 2.20
C VAL A 77 10.75 4.04 0.78
N ASP A 78 9.72 4.19 -0.06
CA ASP A 78 9.87 4.25 -1.52
C ASP A 78 10.08 5.73 -1.88
N LEU A 79 11.36 6.12 -2.04
CA LEU A 79 11.74 7.50 -2.33
C LEU A 79 11.33 7.83 -3.77
N THR A 80 10.41 8.78 -3.93
CA THR A 80 9.63 8.93 -5.15
C THR A 80 9.89 10.27 -5.83
N THR A 81 10.14 10.24 -7.15
CA THR A 81 10.02 11.40 -8.04
C THR A 81 9.23 11.02 -9.28
N LEU A 82 8.15 11.76 -9.57
CA LEU A 82 7.20 11.49 -10.65
C LEU A 82 6.74 12.82 -11.27
N GLU A 83 7.71 13.66 -11.61
CA GLU A 83 7.45 14.96 -12.22
C GLU A 83 7.81 14.93 -13.71
N GLY A 84 7.06 15.61 -14.54
CA GLY A 84 7.35 15.72 -15.98
C GLY A 84 8.68 16.42 -16.30
N ALA A 85 9.27 17.08 -15.32
CA ALA A 85 10.58 17.72 -15.42
C ALA A 85 11.73 16.89 -14.80
N ASP A 86 11.50 15.62 -14.46
CA ASP A 86 12.55 14.76 -13.93
C ASP A 86 13.65 14.53 -14.97
N THR A 87 14.89 14.63 -14.53
CA THR A 87 16.06 14.41 -15.37
C THR A 87 16.88 13.20 -14.89
N PRO A 88 17.69 12.59 -15.77
CA PRO A 88 18.60 11.52 -15.35
C PRO A 88 19.54 11.95 -14.20
N GLY A 89 19.94 13.22 -14.14
CA GLY A 89 20.74 13.77 -13.04
C GLY A 89 20.00 13.75 -11.70
N LYS A 90 18.73 14.17 -11.71
CA LYS A 90 17.87 14.13 -10.52
C LYS A 90 17.63 12.69 -10.06
N VAL A 91 17.38 11.75 -10.98
CA VAL A 91 17.17 10.33 -10.65
C VAL A 91 18.44 9.70 -10.07
N ARG A 92 19.65 10.04 -10.60
CA ARG A 92 20.91 9.57 -10.01
C ARG A 92 21.12 10.11 -8.59
N ALA A 93 20.81 11.39 -8.35
CA ALA A 93 20.87 11.99 -7.02
C ALA A 93 19.89 11.30 -6.05
N LEU A 94 18.66 11.04 -6.51
CA LEU A 94 17.64 10.30 -5.75
C LEU A 94 18.12 8.89 -5.38
N GLY A 95 18.71 8.17 -6.35
CA GLY A 95 19.29 6.83 -6.12
C GLY A 95 20.41 6.85 -5.11
N ALA A 96 21.36 7.77 -5.24
CA ALA A 96 22.46 7.95 -4.28
C ALA A 96 21.93 8.23 -2.86
N LYS A 97 20.91 9.09 -2.74
CA LYS A 97 20.25 9.40 -1.47
C LYS A 97 19.50 8.18 -0.90
N ALA A 98 18.84 7.40 -1.73
CA ALA A 98 18.15 6.18 -1.27
C ALA A 98 19.14 5.14 -0.72
N VAL A 99 20.29 4.97 -1.37
CA VAL A 99 21.35 4.03 -0.95
C VAL A 99 22.06 4.50 0.33
N ARG A 100 22.28 5.80 0.47
CA ARG A 100 22.97 6.38 1.62
C ARG A 100 22.29 7.66 2.06
N PRO A 101 21.18 7.55 2.82
CA PRO A 101 20.35 8.71 3.17
C PRO A 101 21.08 9.78 4.00
N ASP A 102 21.97 9.36 4.91
CA ASP A 102 22.83 10.25 5.68
C ASP A 102 24.30 10.00 5.30
N PRO A 103 24.93 10.90 4.53
CA PRO A 103 26.35 10.76 4.19
C PRO A 103 27.29 10.80 5.39
N SER A 104 26.89 11.46 6.49
CA SER A 104 27.71 11.60 7.71
C SER A 104 27.57 10.43 8.67
N ASP A 105 26.44 9.68 8.60
CA ASP A 105 26.16 8.54 9.47
C ASP A 105 25.88 7.27 8.66
N ARG A 106 26.86 6.37 8.62
CA ARG A 106 26.76 5.08 7.91
C ARG A 106 25.83 4.08 8.59
N THR A 107 25.35 4.36 9.79
CA THR A 107 24.40 3.49 10.50
C THR A 107 22.95 3.77 10.09
N ALA A 108 22.69 4.87 9.37
CA ALA A 108 21.36 5.13 8.79
C ALA A 108 21.02 4.05 7.76
N PRO A 109 19.87 3.38 7.86
CA PRO A 109 19.49 2.37 6.90
C PRO A 109 19.20 2.99 5.52
N ALA A 110 19.42 2.20 4.46
CA ALA A 110 19.01 2.58 3.11
C ALA A 110 17.48 2.61 3.00
N ALA A 111 16.94 3.37 2.03
CA ALA A 111 15.54 3.32 1.68
C ALA A 111 15.16 1.95 1.06
N ALA A 112 13.87 1.62 1.04
CA ALA A 112 13.40 0.37 0.44
C ALA A 112 13.54 0.38 -1.09
N ALA A 113 13.12 1.49 -1.72
CA ALA A 113 13.13 1.63 -3.16
C ALA A 113 13.27 3.09 -3.59
N VAL A 114 13.60 3.29 -4.87
CA VAL A 114 13.31 4.51 -5.62
C VAL A 114 12.12 4.24 -6.53
N CYS A 115 11.22 5.23 -6.70
CA CYS A 115 10.06 5.10 -7.57
C CYS A 115 10.08 6.20 -8.63
N VAL A 116 10.07 5.80 -9.91
CA VAL A 116 10.28 6.67 -11.07
C VAL A 116 9.31 6.34 -12.21
N TYR A 117 9.32 7.13 -13.28
CA TYR A 117 8.68 6.80 -14.55
C TYR A 117 9.44 5.69 -15.32
N PRO A 118 8.77 4.95 -16.23
CA PRO A 118 9.39 3.82 -16.96
C PRO A 118 10.69 4.17 -17.69
N ASP A 119 10.75 5.32 -18.34
CA ASP A 119 11.92 5.81 -19.09
C ASP A 119 13.13 6.13 -18.21
N MET A 120 12.94 6.26 -16.89
CA MET A 120 13.99 6.52 -15.90
C MET A 120 14.46 5.26 -15.16
N VAL A 121 13.84 4.10 -15.40
CA VAL A 121 14.16 2.86 -14.68
C VAL A 121 15.63 2.45 -14.86
N ALA A 122 16.14 2.44 -16.10
CA ALA A 122 17.53 2.08 -16.36
C ALA A 122 18.51 3.00 -15.60
N THR A 123 18.26 4.33 -15.62
CA THR A 123 19.05 5.30 -14.85
C THR A 123 18.98 5.05 -13.34
N ALA A 124 17.80 4.71 -12.82
CA ALA A 124 17.64 4.39 -11.41
C ALA A 124 18.37 3.08 -11.04
N LYS A 125 18.31 2.04 -11.90
CA LYS A 125 19.04 0.77 -11.69
C LYS A 125 20.54 0.98 -11.63
N GLU A 126 21.11 1.82 -12.52
CA GLU A 126 22.50 2.21 -12.45
C GLU A 126 22.86 2.90 -11.15
N ALA A 127 22.00 3.84 -10.71
CA ALA A 127 22.24 4.64 -9.51
C ALA A 127 22.20 3.85 -8.20
N VAL A 128 21.42 2.75 -8.14
CA VAL A 128 21.31 1.90 -6.95
C VAL A 128 22.11 0.59 -7.06
N ALA A 129 22.92 0.43 -8.12
CA ALA A 129 23.67 -0.80 -8.36
C ALA A 129 24.56 -1.18 -7.16
N GLY A 130 24.59 -2.48 -6.84
CA GLY A 130 25.38 -2.99 -5.70
C GLY A 130 24.77 -2.73 -4.32
N SER A 131 23.54 -2.17 -4.26
CA SER A 131 22.81 -1.95 -3.01
C SER A 131 21.58 -2.88 -2.89
N THR A 132 20.89 -2.81 -1.76
CA THR A 132 19.63 -3.53 -1.53
C THR A 132 18.40 -2.75 -2.01
N VAL A 133 18.57 -1.49 -2.40
CA VAL A 133 17.48 -0.61 -2.83
C VAL A 133 16.86 -1.11 -4.12
N LYS A 134 15.54 -1.25 -4.13
CA LYS A 134 14.76 -1.68 -5.30
C LYS A 134 14.44 -0.50 -6.21
N VAL A 135 14.14 -0.80 -7.47
CA VAL A 135 13.60 0.18 -8.40
C VAL A 135 12.15 -0.16 -8.71
N ALA A 136 11.25 0.73 -8.30
CA ALA A 136 9.83 0.68 -8.64
C ALA A 136 9.55 1.62 -9.82
N SER A 137 8.68 1.18 -10.73
CA SER A 137 8.18 2.02 -11.80
C SER A 137 6.67 2.17 -11.71
N VAL A 138 6.17 3.39 -11.89
CA VAL A 138 4.73 3.55 -12.16
C VAL A 138 4.42 3.06 -13.57
N ALA A 139 3.19 2.57 -13.79
CA ALA A 139 2.77 2.08 -15.10
C ALA A 139 1.24 2.18 -15.27
N THR A 140 0.74 1.68 -16.42
CA THR A 140 -0.67 1.60 -16.79
C THR A 140 -1.33 2.97 -16.99
N ALA A 141 -0.64 3.86 -17.74
CA ALA A 141 -1.06 5.24 -17.98
C ALA A 141 -1.21 6.05 -16.67
N PHE A 142 -0.21 5.93 -15.80
CA PHE A 142 -0.14 6.74 -14.57
C PHE A 142 -0.19 8.25 -14.87
N PRO A 143 -0.91 9.10 -14.10
CA PRO A 143 -1.67 8.75 -12.89
C PRO A 143 -3.14 8.38 -13.16
N ALA A 144 -3.62 8.47 -14.39
CA ALA A 144 -5.05 8.35 -14.69
C ALA A 144 -5.56 6.90 -14.71
N GLY A 145 -4.71 5.93 -15.06
CA GLY A 145 -5.11 4.54 -15.22
C GLY A 145 -6.00 4.30 -16.46
N ARG A 146 -6.04 5.25 -17.42
CA ARG A 146 -6.97 5.24 -18.55
C ARG A 146 -6.24 5.16 -19.89
N ALA A 147 -6.14 3.93 -20.38
CA ALA A 147 -5.67 3.62 -21.74
C ALA A 147 -6.23 2.25 -22.15
N PRO A 148 -6.21 1.89 -23.44
CA PRO A 148 -6.46 0.53 -23.86
C PRO A 148 -5.49 -0.45 -23.18
N LEU A 149 -5.97 -1.68 -22.88
CA LEU A 149 -5.17 -2.68 -22.17
C LEU A 149 -3.83 -2.96 -22.85
N ALA A 150 -3.81 -3.03 -24.17
CA ALA A 150 -2.57 -3.27 -24.92
C ALA A 150 -1.49 -2.21 -24.64
N VAL A 151 -1.89 -0.93 -24.49
CA VAL A 151 -0.99 0.18 -24.15
C VAL A 151 -0.50 0.05 -22.71
N LYS A 152 -1.39 -0.27 -21.78
CA LYS A 152 -1.03 -0.53 -20.36
C LYS A 152 -0.02 -1.66 -20.23
N LEU A 153 -0.20 -2.77 -20.98
CA LEU A 153 0.72 -3.89 -20.94
C LEU A 153 2.05 -3.57 -21.64
N ALA A 154 2.05 -2.73 -22.68
CA ALA A 154 3.29 -2.26 -23.29
C ALA A 154 4.11 -1.43 -22.29
N ASP A 155 3.48 -0.50 -21.59
CA ASP A 155 4.07 0.33 -20.55
C ASP A 155 4.73 -0.53 -19.43
N VAL A 156 4.02 -1.57 -18.97
CA VAL A 156 4.58 -2.53 -17.99
C VAL A 156 5.78 -3.31 -18.56
N ARG A 157 5.68 -3.81 -19.81
CA ARG A 157 6.79 -4.55 -20.43
C ARG A 157 8.05 -3.70 -20.56
N GLU A 158 7.92 -2.44 -20.96
CA GLU A 158 9.05 -1.50 -21.03
C GLU A 158 9.71 -1.31 -19.67
N ALA A 159 8.94 -1.07 -18.62
CA ALA A 159 9.48 -0.90 -17.28
C ALA A 159 10.18 -2.18 -16.77
N VAL A 160 9.59 -3.37 -16.98
CA VAL A 160 10.19 -4.66 -16.59
C VAL A 160 11.45 -4.93 -17.39
N ALA A 161 11.43 -4.69 -18.72
CA ALA A 161 12.60 -4.88 -19.58
C ALA A 161 13.76 -3.93 -19.23
N ALA A 162 13.45 -2.70 -18.76
CA ALA A 162 14.44 -1.76 -18.25
C ALA A 162 14.99 -2.16 -16.86
N GLY A 163 14.46 -3.20 -16.22
CA GLY A 163 14.95 -3.79 -14.99
C GLY A 163 14.20 -3.35 -13.72
N ALA A 164 12.96 -2.87 -13.81
CA ALA A 164 12.17 -2.57 -12.64
C ALA A 164 11.96 -3.83 -11.77
N ASP A 165 12.22 -3.72 -10.46
CA ASP A 165 11.97 -4.79 -9.49
C ASP A 165 10.50 -4.80 -9.03
N GLU A 166 9.79 -3.68 -9.22
CA GLU A 166 8.42 -3.47 -8.74
C GLU A 166 7.65 -2.58 -9.73
N ILE A 167 6.38 -2.90 -9.94
CA ILE A 167 5.47 -2.12 -10.81
C ILE A 167 4.33 -1.58 -9.96
N ASP A 168 4.17 -0.26 -9.95
CA ASP A 168 3.07 0.45 -9.29
C ASP A 168 2.01 0.79 -10.36
N MET A 169 1.05 -0.12 -10.61
CA MET A 169 -0.04 0.10 -11.56
C MET A 169 -1.18 0.92 -10.98
N VAL A 170 -1.91 1.64 -11.82
CA VAL A 170 -3.16 2.34 -11.45
C VAL A 170 -4.35 1.64 -12.05
N ILE A 171 -5.40 1.37 -11.26
CA ILE A 171 -6.65 0.80 -11.75
C ILE A 171 -7.43 1.80 -12.62
N ASP A 172 -8.29 1.29 -13.52
CA ASP A 172 -9.35 2.08 -14.15
C ASP A 172 -10.45 2.39 -13.12
N ARG A 173 -10.30 3.54 -12.44
CA ARG A 173 -11.26 3.99 -11.40
C ARG A 173 -12.67 4.17 -11.95
N GLY A 174 -12.78 4.65 -13.19
CA GLY A 174 -14.08 4.83 -13.85
C GLY A 174 -14.81 3.51 -14.04
N ALA A 175 -14.10 2.46 -14.47
CA ALA A 175 -14.66 1.11 -14.58
C ALA A 175 -15.07 0.56 -13.22
N PHE A 176 -14.21 0.75 -12.19
CA PHE A 176 -14.50 0.31 -10.82
C PHE A 176 -15.78 0.99 -10.28
N LEU A 177 -15.87 2.32 -10.37
CA LEU A 177 -17.02 3.10 -9.87
C LEU A 177 -18.30 2.80 -10.64
N ALA A 178 -18.21 2.46 -11.94
CA ALA A 178 -19.33 1.96 -12.73
C ALA A 178 -19.75 0.53 -12.39
N GLY A 179 -19.06 -0.14 -11.44
CA GLY A 179 -19.32 -1.52 -11.06
C GLY A 179 -18.80 -2.56 -12.07
N ASN A 180 -17.96 -2.17 -13.04
CA ASN A 180 -17.34 -3.11 -13.97
C ASN A 180 -16.10 -3.76 -13.33
N TYR A 181 -16.33 -4.51 -12.26
CA TYR A 181 -15.27 -5.14 -11.46
C TYR A 181 -14.49 -6.19 -12.27
N ARG A 182 -15.17 -6.90 -13.18
CA ARG A 182 -14.51 -7.90 -14.03
C ARG A 182 -13.42 -7.28 -14.89
N LYS A 183 -13.68 -6.15 -15.53
CA LYS A 183 -12.67 -5.44 -16.32
C LYS A 183 -11.46 -5.07 -15.47
N VAL A 184 -11.68 -4.52 -14.25
CA VAL A 184 -10.58 -4.12 -13.36
C VAL A 184 -9.79 -5.34 -12.89
N PHE A 185 -10.47 -6.43 -12.56
CA PHE A 185 -9.85 -7.70 -12.19
C PHE A 185 -8.96 -8.24 -13.33
N ASP A 186 -9.49 -8.33 -14.55
CA ASP A 186 -8.77 -8.84 -15.71
C ASP A 186 -7.56 -7.98 -16.07
N GLU A 187 -7.67 -6.65 -15.94
CA GLU A 187 -6.54 -5.73 -16.15
C GLU A 187 -5.43 -5.96 -15.12
N ILE A 188 -5.76 -6.12 -13.83
CA ILE A 188 -4.76 -6.38 -12.77
C ILE A 188 -4.10 -7.75 -13.01
N THR A 189 -4.88 -8.78 -13.33
CA THR A 189 -4.37 -10.13 -13.63
C THR A 189 -3.40 -10.10 -14.82
N ALA A 190 -3.78 -9.45 -15.92
CA ALA A 190 -2.93 -9.34 -17.09
C ALA A 190 -1.62 -8.57 -16.82
N VAL A 191 -1.68 -7.53 -15.98
CA VAL A 191 -0.48 -6.82 -15.53
C VAL A 191 0.39 -7.70 -14.63
N LYS A 192 -0.21 -8.46 -13.70
CA LYS A 192 0.54 -9.42 -12.86
C LYS A 192 1.25 -10.48 -13.69
N GLU A 193 0.56 -11.03 -14.68
CA GLU A 193 1.16 -11.99 -15.63
C GLU A 193 2.32 -11.35 -16.41
N THR A 194 2.17 -10.08 -16.83
CA THR A 194 3.22 -9.36 -17.55
C THR A 194 4.44 -9.07 -16.64
N CYS A 195 4.26 -8.86 -15.36
CA CYS A 195 5.36 -8.75 -14.38
C CYS A 195 6.10 -10.08 -14.21
N GLY A 196 5.42 -11.22 -14.40
CA GLY A 196 5.98 -12.55 -14.21
C GLY A 196 6.60 -12.73 -12.83
N THR A 197 7.81 -13.31 -12.79
CA THR A 197 8.64 -13.43 -11.59
C THR A 197 9.67 -12.30 -11.46
N SER A 198 9.75 -11.40 -12.45
CA SER A 198 10.77 -10.36 -12.51
C SER A 198 10.44 -9.16 -11.64
N ALA A 199 9.15 -8.85 -11.47
CA ALA A 199 8.73 -7.68 -10.69
C ALA A 199 7.51 -7.99 -9.81
N ARG A 200 7.48 -7.38 -8.61
CA ARG A 200 6.30 -7.38 -7.74
C ARG A 200 5.30 -6.35 -8.21
N LEU A 201 4.02 -6.66 -8.08
CA LEU A 201 2.93 -5.77 -8.47
C LEU A 201 2.33 -5.05 -7.27
N LYS A 202 2.30 -3.71 -7.31
CA LYS A 202 1.56 -2.87 -6.37
C LYS A 202 0.39 -2.20 -7.09
N VAL A 203 -0.82 -2.33 -6.56
CA VAL A 203 -2.05 -1.85 -7.20
C VAL A 203 -2.54 -0.59 -6.52
N ILE A 204 -2.51 0.53 -7.25
CA ILE A 204 -2.97 1.85 -6.79
C ILE A 204 -4.47 1.97 -7.02
N PHE A 205 -5.21 2.20 -5.94
CA PHE A 205 -6.67 2.35 -5.99
C PHE A 205 -7.12 3.80 -6.16
N GLU A 206 -6.28 4.77 -5.76
CA GLU A 206 -6.63 6.18 -5.63
C GLU A 206 -7.80 6.37 -4.66
N THR A 207 -7.55 5.99 -3.41
CA THR A 207 -8.59 5.91 -2.36
C THR A 207 -9.37 7.20 -2.16
N GLY A 208 -8.76 8.37 -2.44
CA GLY A 208 -9.43 9.67 -2.39
C GLY A 208 -10.56 9.83 -3.40
N GLU A 209 -10.57 9.05 -4.48
CA GLU A 209 -11.60 9.09 -5.53
C GLU A 209 -12.60 7.93 -5.45
N LEU A 210 -12.42 6.95 -4.58
CA LEU A 210 -13.33 5.81 -4.45
C LEU A 210 -14.61 6.10 -3.65
N SER A 211 -14.76 7.30 -3.14
CA SER A 211 -15.95 7.88 -2.50
C SER A 211 -16.36 7.27 -1.15
N THR A 212 -16.23 5.96 -0.94
CA THR A 212 -16.68 5.29 0.29
C THR A 212 -15.66 4.28 0.80
N TYR A 213 -15.67 4.02 2.10
CA TYR A 213 -14.86 2.97 2.71
C TYR A 213 -15.23 1.57 2.18
N ASP A 214 -16.52 1.32 1.89
CA ASP A 214 -16.93 0.06 1.26
C ASP A 214 -16.26 -0.16 -0.10
N ASN A 215 -16.12 0.89 -0.91
CA ASN A 215 -15.41 0.81 -2.18
C ASN A 215 -13.92 0.54 -1.99
N ILE A 216 -13.28 1.14 -0.97
CA ILE A 216 -11.88 0.86 -0.65
C ILE A 216 -11.71 -0.60 -0.22
N ARG A 217 -12.62 -1.14 0.60
CA ARG A 217 -12.61 -2.57 0.97
C ARG A 217 -12.78 -3.47 -0.25
N ARG A 218 -13.76 -3.17 -1.12
CA ARG A 218 -13.98 -3.93 -2.37
C ARG A 218 -12.77 -3.88 -3.30
N ALA A 219 -12.16 -2.70 -3.49
CA ALA A 219 -10.97 -2.55 -4.30
C ALA A 219 -9.78 -3.34 -3.72
N SER A 220 -9.61 -3.34 -2.38
CA SER A 220 -8.58 -4.11 -1.70
C SER A 220 -8.74 -5.61 -1.97
N TRP A 221 -9.93 -6.16 -1.77
CA TRP A 221 -10.20 -7.57 -2.05
C TRP A 221 -10.05 -7.91 -3.52
N LEU A 222 -10.55 -7.05 -4.43
CA LEU A 222 -10.42 -7.26 -5.86
C LEU A 222 -8.96 -7.29 -6.30
N GLY A 223 -8.12 -6.35 -5.82
CA GLY A 223 -6.71 -6.32 -6.14
C GLY A 223 -5.96 -7.56 -5.65
N MET A 224 -6.24 -8.01 -4.42
CA MET A 224 -5.63 -9.21 -3.84
C MET A 224 -6.06 -10.49 -4.56
N LEU A 225 -7.35 -10.62 -4.89
CA LEU A 225 -7.88 -11.74 -5.68
C LEU A 225 -7.26 -11.80 -7.09
N ALA A 226 -6.91 -10.66 -7.67
CA ALA A 226 -6.27 -10.57 -8.98
C ALA A 226 -4.74 -10.75 -8.94
N GLY A 227 -4.16 -11.05 -7.77
CA GLY A 227 -2.75 -11.40 -7.61
C GLY A 227 -1.81 -10.24 -7.27
N ALA A 228 -2.32 -9.12 -6.73
CA ALA A 228 -1.48 -8.03 -6.23
C ALA A 228 -0.54 -8.51 -5.11
N ASP A 229 0.75 -8.15 -5.18
CA ASP A 229 1.71 -8.36 -4.07
C ASP A 229 1.59 -7.25 -3.02
N PHE A 230 1.12 -6.06 -3.44
CA PHE A 230 0.80 -4.92 -2.58
C PHE A 230 -0.49 -4.25 -3.04
N ILE A 231 -1.22 -3.70 -2.08
CA ILE A 231 -2.26 -2.71 -2.32
C ILE A 231 -1.77 -1.34 -1.89
N LYS A 232 -1.99 -0.32 -2.74
CA LYS A 232 -1.48 1.04 -2.55
C LYS A 232 -2.61 2.05 -2.56
N THR A 233 -2.55 3.04 -1.66
CA THR A 233 -3.64 4.02 -1.52
C THR A 233 -3.75 4.93 -2.73
N SER A 234 -2.66 5.58 -3.16
CA SER A 234 -2.76 6.79 -3.98
C SER A 234 -1.60 6.96 -4.95
N THR A 235 -1.83 7.72 -6.01
CA THR A 235 -0.79 8.17 -6.95
C THR A 235 0.07 9.30 -6.38
N GLY A 236 -0.46 10.08 -5.45
CA GLY A 236 0.13 11.33 -4.99
C GLY A 236 -0.18 12.54 -5.90
N LYS A 237 -1.00 12.35 -6.94
CA LYS A 237 -1.34 13.39 -7.94
C LYS A 237 -2.76 13.95 -7.78
N VAL A 238 -3.49 13.55 -6.75
CA VAL A 238 -4.82 14.07 -6.39
C VAL A 238 -4.77 14.77 -5.02
N ALA A 239 -5.80 15.53 -4.68
CA ALA A 239 -5.83 16.32 -3.46
C ALA A 239 -5.89 15.46 -2.18
N VAL A 240 -6.66 14.36 -2.21
CA VAL A 240 -6.82 13.44 -1.07
C VAL A 240 -6.03 12.18 -1.31
N ASN A 241 -5.04 11.94 -0.46
CA ASN A 241 -4.11 10.81 -0.56
C ASN A 241 -4.28 9.84 0.62
N ALA A 242 -3.19 9.24 1.11
CA ALA A 242 -3.21 8.33 2.24
C ALA A 242 -3.75 9.02 3.50
N THR A 243 -4.73 8.40 4.14
CA THR A 243 -5.20 8.76 5.48
C THR A 243 -5.01 7.59 6.44
N PRO A 244 -4.91 7.84 7.77
CA PRO A 244 -4.90 6.74 8.74
C PRO A 244 -6.12 5.81 8.62
N ALA A 245 -7.32 6.34 8.39
CA ALA A 245 -8.53 5.54 8.27
C ALA A 245 -8.52 4.64 7.01
N ASN A 246 -8.14 5.19 5.83
CA ASN A 246 -8.01 4.39 4.60
C ASN A 246 -6.97 3.29 4.77
N THR A 247 -5.82 3.61 5.38
CA THR A 247 -4.75 2.64 5.60
C THR A 247 -5.15 1.57 6.62
N LEU A 248 -5.82 1.95 7.71
CA LEU A 248 -6.36 1.00 8.68
C LEU A 248 -7.31 -0.01 8.00
N LEU A 249 -8.23 0.48 7.19
CA LEU A 249 -9.15 -0.37 6.44
C LEU A 249 -8.42 -1.33 5.49
N MET A 250 -7.38 -0.86 4.81
CA MET A 250 -6.57 -1.70 3.91
C MET A 250 -5.76 -2.73 4.71
N LEU A 251 -5.24 -2.39 5.88
CA LEU A 251 -4.58 -3.34 6.79
C LEU A 251 -5.56 -4.41 7.30
N GLU A 252 -6.78 -4.02 7.67
CA GLU A 252 -7.85 -4.98 8.02
C GLU A 252 -8.15 -5.91 6.84
N ALA A 253 -8.20 -5.40 5.61
CA ALA A 253 -8.45 -6.21 4.42
C ALA A 253 -7.33 -7.23 4.15
N VAL A 254 -6.04 -6.86 4.26
CA VAL A 254 -4.93 -7.82 4.07
C VAL A 254 -4.86 -8.85 5.20
N ARG A 255 -5.20 -8.46 6.44
CA ARG A 255 -5.33 -9.39 7.57
C ARG A 255 -6.38 -10.46 7.29
N ASP A 256 -7.57 -10.01 6.90
CA ASP A 256 -8.72 -10.88 6.66
C ASP A 256 -8.47 -11.79 5.43
N PHE A 257 -7.79 -11.27 4.41
CA PHE A 257 -7.36 -12.03 3.24
C PHE A 257 -6.35 -13.12 3.62
N ARG A 258 -5.30 -12.79 4.40
CA ARG A 258 -4.34 -13.78 4.90
C ARG A 258 -5.02 -14.86 5.74
N ALA A 259 -5.95 -14.47 6.61
CA ALA A 259 -6.70 -15.42 7.44
C ALA A 259 -7.52 -16.43 6.62
N GLN A 260 -8.05 -16.00 5.45
CA GLN A 260 -8.86 -16.87 4.58
C GLN A 260 -8.02 -17.68 3.58
N THR A 261 -6.87 -17.18 3.16
CA THR A 261 -6.11 -17.73 2.01
C THR A 261 -4.72 -18.23 2.37
N GLY A 262 -4.19 -17.82 3.51
CA GLY A 262 -2.78 -18.01 3.86
C GLY A 262 -1.82 -17.07 3.12
N VAL A 263 -2.28 -16.28 2.15
CA VAL A 263 -1.44 -15.40 1.34
C VAL A 263 -1.26 -14.06 2.05
N GLN A 264 -0.01 -13.63 2.21
CA GLN A 264 0.34 -12.33 2.76
C GLN A 264 0.49 -11.31 1.63
N VAL A 265 -0.18 -10.15 1.77
CA VAL A 265 -0.13 -9.03 0.82
C VAL A 265 0.31 -7.77 1.56
N GLY A 266 1.18 -6.98 0.93
CA GLY A 266 1.69 -5.74 1.51
C GLY A 266 0.73 -4.57 1.36
N VAL A 267 0.98 -3.51 2.16
CA VAL A 267 0.24 -2.24 2.09
C VAL A 267 1.21 -1.08 1.89
N LYS A 268 0.90 -0.17 0.95
CA LYS A 268 1.69 1.03 0.69
C LYS A 268 0.81 2.29 0.77
N PRO A 269 0.73 2.95 1.93
CA PRO A 269 0.21 4.31 1.96
C PRO A 269 1.14 5.24 1.19
N ALA A 270 0.59 6.12 0.37
CA ALA A 270 1.34 7.03 -0.48
C ALA A 270 0.66 8.41 -0.57
N GLY A 271 1.49 9.46 -0.59
CA GLY A 271 1.07 10.85 -0.63
C GLY A 271 0.60 11.39 0.72
N GLY A 272 0.98 12.62 1.04
CA GLY A 272 0.57 13.32 2.25
C GLY A 272 1.33 12.98 3.53
N ILE A 273 2.16 11.95 3.56
CA ILE A 273 2.96 11.54 4.72
C ILE A 273 4.29 12.30 4.66
N ARG A 274 4.47 13.27 5.54
CA ARG A 274 5.61 14.21 5.45
C ARG A 274 6.47 14.25 6.68
N THR A 275 5.97 13.83 7.85
CA THR A 275 6.67 13.95 9.12
C THR A 275 6.91 12.60 9.77
N THR A 276 7.97 12.51 10.55
CA THR A 276 8.27 11.37 11.42
C THR A 276 7.09 11.01 12.32
N LYS A 277 6.38 12.04 12.82
CA LYS A 277 5.19 11.82 13.65
C LYS A 277 4.09 11.08 12.88
N ASP A 278 3.89 11.42 11.61
CA ASP A 278 2.92 10.73 10.76
C ASP A 278 3.38 9.30 10.47
N ALA A 279 4.64 9.10 10.08
CA ALA A 279 5.18 7.76 9.83
C ALA A 279 5.02 6.84 11.06
N ILE A 280 5.33 7.34 12.26
CA ILE A 280 5.16 6.57 13.51
C ILE A 280 3.69 6.18 13.73
N LYS A 281 2.74 7.06 13.45
CA LYS A 281 1.30 6.71 13.54
C LYS A 281 0.94 5.56 12.62
N PHE A 282 1.44 5.57 11.39
CA PHE A 282 1.22 4.46 10.46
C PHE A 282 1.88 3.16 10.92
N LEU A 283 3.09 3.20 11.50
CA LEU A 283 3.72 2.00 12.07
C LEU A 283 2.91 1.45 13.26
N VAL A 284 2.33 2.32 14.09
CA VAL A 284 1.41 1.90 15.15
C VAL A 284 0.17 1.22 14.55
N LEU A 285 -0.42 1.79 13.49
CA LEU A 285 -1.55 1.15 12.80
C LEU A 285 -1.18 -0.25 12.30
N VAL A 286 0.00 -0.42 11.71
CA VAL A 286 0.48 -1.73 11.25
C VAL A 286 0.59 -2.70 12.42
N ASN A 287 1.36 -2.34 13.45
CA ASN A 287 1.60 -3.21 14.59
C ASN A 287 0.31 -3.68 15.27
N GLU A 288 -0.62 -2.75 15.51
CA GLU A 288 -1.86 -3.02 16.23
C GLU A 288 -2.92 -3.76 15.40
N THR A 289 -2.84 -3.70 14.07
CA THR A 289 -3.86 -4.28 13.18
C THR A 289 -3.45 -5.65 12.62
N VAL A 290 -2.19 -5.77 12.19
CA VAL A 290 -1.67 -6.95 11.49
C VAL A 290 -0.47 -7.60 12.17
N GLY A 291 0.12 -6.93 13.17
CA GLY A 291 1.25 -7.45 13.96
C GLY A 291 2.61 -7.20 13.33
N GLU A 292 3.64 -7.72 14.01
CA GLU A 292 5.04 -7.52 13.66
C GLU A 292 5.41 -8.10 12.28
N ASP A 293 4.73 -9.13 11.82
CA ASP A 293 4.95 -9.76 10.50
C ASP A 293 4.86 -8.77 9.32
N TRP A 294 4.20 -7.63 9.50
CA TRP A 294 4.11 -6.56 8.51
C TRP A 294 5.05 -5.38 8.77
N LEU A 295 5.77 -5.35 9.90
CA LEU A 295 6.77 -4.33 10.20
C LEU A 295 8.10 -4.61 9.48
N ASP A 296 8.01 -4.84 8.18
CA ASP A 296 9.13 -5.12 7.28
C ASP A 296 8.88 -4.49 5.91
N ASN A 297 9.94 -4.07 5.22
CA ASN A 297 9.80 -3.43 3.92
C ASN A 297 9.34 -4.36 2.79
N HIS A 298 9.26 -5.67 3.02
CA HIS A 298 8.59 -6.60 2.10
C HIS A 298 7.07 -6.50 2.16
N TRP A 299 6.50 -5.93 3.24
CA TRP A 299 5.07 -5.95 3.49
C TRP A 299 4.47 -4.57 3.77
N PHE A 300 5.30 -3.59 4.15
CA PHE A 300 4.83 -2.23 4.36
C PHE A 300 5.80 -1.20 3.79
N ARG A 301 5.29 -0.21 3.06
CA ARG A 301 6.08 0.85 2.42
C ARG A 301 5.43 2.21 2.60
N PHE A 302 6.24 3.23 2.68
CA PHE A 302 5.82 4.63 2.58
C PHE A 302 6.14 5.17 1.18
N GLY A 303 5.11 5.49 0.39
CA GLY A 303 5.32 6.24 -0.86
C GLY A 303 5.47 7.73 -0.55
N ALA A 304 6.70 8.23 -0.56
CA ALA A 304 6.97 9.61 -0.13
C ALA A 304 8.21 10.20 -0.82
N SER A 305 8.27 11.54 -0.87
CA SER A 305 9.46 12.31 -1.28
C SER A 305 10.13 12.96 -0.07
N SER A 306 9.41 13.87 0.62
CA SER A 306 9.99 14.69 1.69
C SER A 306 10.09 14.01 3.06
N LEU A 307 9.39 12.90 3.28
CA LEU A 307 9.38 12.19 4.58
C LEU A 307 10.79 11.79 5.04
N LEU A 308 11.64 11.34 4.10
CA LEU A 308 12.99 10.88 4.42
C LEU A 308 13.82 11.99 5.09
N ASN A 309 13.67 13.23 4.64
CA ASN A 309 14.40 14.37 5.24
C ASN A 309 13.99 14.59 6.69
N ASP A 310 12.69 14.55 7.00
CA ASP A 310 12.20 14.71 8.37
C ASP A 310 12.66 13.55 9.27
N LEU A 311 12.63 12.31 8.76
CA LEU A 311 13.17 11.15 9.49
C LEU A 311 14.64 11.32 9.85
N LEU A 312 15.47 11.77 8.89
CA LEU A 312 16.90 12.00 9.12
C LEU A 312 17.13 13.13 10.13
N MET A 313 16.39 14.24 10.04
CA MET A 313 16.50 15.33 11.02
C MET A 313 16.13 14.86 12.45
N GLN A 314 15.07 14.06 12.58
CA GLN A 314 14.67 13.51 13.88
C GLN A 314 15.67 12.47 14.40
N ARG A 315 16.28 11.68 13.51
CA ARG A 315 17.35 10.73 13.84
C ARG A 315 18.58 11.47 14.39
N GLN A 316 19.05 12.51 13.70
CA GLN A 316 20.16 13.36 14.15
C GLN A 316 19.85 14.04 15.48
N LYS A 317 18.61 14.53 15.66
CA LYS A 317 18.18 15.11 16.94
C LYS A 317 18.27 14.10 18.10
N LEU A 318 17.87 12.85 17.88
CA LEU A 318 17.98 11.81 18.91
C LEU A 318 19.44 11.52 19.27
N ALA A 319 20.34 11.51 18.28
CA ALA A 319 21.75 11.21 18.47
C ALA A 319 22.51 12.38 19.15
N THR A 320 22.19 13.63 18.78
CA THR A 320 22.99 14.81 19.16
C THR A 320 22.31 15.69 20.23
N GLY A 321 21.01 15.50 20.48
CA GLY A 321 20.20 16.38 21.32
C GLY A 321 19.88 17.74 20.68
N ARG A 322 20.33 18.01 19.44
CA ARG A 322 20.16 19.30 18.75
C ARG A 322 19.32 19.15 17.50
N TYR A 323 18.53 20.17 17.19
CA TYR A 323 17.86 20.25 15.88
C TYR A 323 18.87 20.69 14.81
N SER A 324 18.96 19.96 13.72
CA SER A 324 19.54 20.41 12.47
C SER A 324 18.46 21.10 11.62
N GLY A 325 18.83 22.18 10.92
CA GLY A 325 17.95 22.81 9.94
C GLY A 325 17.78 21.94 8.68
N PRO A 326 16.82 22.26 7.81
CA PRO A 326 16.64 21.55 6.56
C PRO A 326 17.85 21.61 5.62
N ASP A 327 18.74 22.58 5.83
CA ASP A 327 19.97 22.78 5.04
C ASP A 327 21.03 21.67 5.27
N TYR A 328 20.88 20.84 6.27
CA TYR A 328 21.78 19.71 6.55
C TYR A 328 21.39 18.41 5.83
N VAL A 329 20.27 18.39 5.16
CA VAL A 329 19.83 17.27 4.32
C VAL A 329 19.64 17.76 2.89
N THR A 330 20.05 16.95 1.92
CA THR A 330 19.86 17.30 0.51
C THR A 330 18.38 17.48 0.21
N VAL A 331 18.03 18.60 -0.38
CA VAL A 331 16.70 18.87 -0.90
C VAL A 331 16.60 18.20 -2.27
N ASP A 332 15.52 17.47 -2.51
CA ASP A 332 15.27 16.80 -3.81
C ASP A 332 14.85 17.79 -4.87
#